data_fe6233a7d00ec3478b1433277eab1bee
#
_entry.id   fe6233a7d00ec3478b1433277eab1bee
#
_cell.length_a   1.000
_cell.length_b   1.000
_cell.length_c   1.000
_cell.angle_alpha   90.00
_cell.angle_beta   90.00
_cell.angle_gamma   90.00
#
_symmetry.space_group_name_H-M   'P 1'
#
loop_
_entity.id
_entity.type
_entity.pdbx_description
1 polymer ?
#
loop_
_entity_poly.entity_id
_entity_poly.type
_entity_poly.pdbx_seq_one_letter_code
_entity_poly.pdbx_strand_id
1 'polypeptide(L)'
;MTVPPASFPVFEQVLRRNAGLKFSPEKSYLLTARLSDIMAREGCATLDALAERLVNAPHRHVLERHVVEAMLNHESFFFRDRTPFTELEATVYPGLRGARAARRHLSIWSAACAGGQEPYSLAMQLIEQ
;
A
#
# COMPACT_ATOMS: atom_id res chain seq x y z
N MET A 1 -23.78 8.16 9.22
CA MET A 1 -22.45 8.81 9.17
C MET A 1 -21.75 8.51 10.48
N THR A 2 -20.62 7.81 10.45
CA THR A 2 -19.84 7.50 11.66
C THR A 2 -19.07 8.77 12.01
N VAL A 3 -19.25 9.27 13.24
CA VAL A 3 -18.47 10.41 13.74
C VAL A 3 -17.03 9.94 13.95
N PRO A 4 -16.02 10.62 13.40
CA PRO A 4 -14.63 10.24 13.59
C PRO A 4 -14.26 10.39 15.10
N PRO A 5 -13.36 9.52 15.62
CA PRO A 5 -12.87 9.63 16.99
C PRO A 5 -12.14 10.97 17.20
N ALA A 6 -12.13 11.46 18.42
CA ALA A 6 -11.44 12.71 18.79
C ALA A 6 -9.94 12.67 18.44
N SER A 7 -9.35 11.48 18.46
CA SER A 7 -7.94 11.20 18.10
C SER A 7 -7.67 11.10 16.60
N PHE A 8 -8.68 11.22 15.74
CA PHE A 8 -8.52 11.13 14.27
C PHE A 8 -7.38 12.02 13.73
N PRO A 9 -7.21 13.30 14.16
CA PRO A 9 -6.12 14.15 13.67
C PRO A 9 -4.72 13.59 13.95
N VAL A 10 -4.53 12.85 15.04
CA VAL A 10 -3.24 12.22 15.35
C VAL A 10 -2.89 11.15 14.31
N PHE A 11 -3.84 10.29 14.00
CA PHE A 11 -3.64 9.26 12.97
C PHE A 11 -3.43 9.87 11.58
N GLU A 12 -4.24 10.86 11.21
CA GLU A 12 -4.07 11.58 9.94
C GLU A 12 -2.66 12.17 9.83
N GLN A 13 -2.16 12.84 10.87
CA GLN A 13 -0.83 13.42 10.88
C GLN A 13 0.26 12.35 10.75
N VAL A 14 0.15 11.24 11.47
CA VAL A 14 1.11 10.11 11.39
C VAL A 14 1.14 9.53 9.98
N LEU A 15 -0.01 9.25 9.39
CA LEU A 15 -0.13 8.67 8.04
C LEU A 15 0.39 9.63 6.98
N ARG A 16 0.06 10.91 7.08
CA ARG A 16 0.51 11.93 6.15
C ARG A 16 2.03 12.14 6.20
N ARG A 17 2.59 12.22 7.41
CA ARG A 17 4.03 12.48 7.60
C ARG A 17 4.88 11.31 7.15
N ASN A 18 4.48 10.07 7.46
CA ASN A 18 5.31 8.88 7.23
C ASN A 18 5.07 8.23 5.86
N ALA A 19 3.89 8.36 5.26
CA ALA A 19 3.51 7.69 4.01
C ALA A 19 2.90 8.63 2.95
N GLY A 20 2.78 9.93 3.22
CA GLY A 20 2.08 10.86 2.33
C GLY A 20 0.58 10.54 2.16
N LEU A 21 0.05 9.62 2.96
CA LEU A 21 -1.32 9.14 2.85
C LEU A 21 -2.30 10.19 3.36
N LYS A 22 -3.18 10.66 2.47
CA LYS A 22 -4.32 11.49 2.85
C LYS A 22 -5.45 10.59 3.35
N PHE A 23 -5.84 10.80 4.58
CA PHE A 23 -6.88 10.00 5.23
C PHE A 23 -8.08 10.89 5.57
N SER A 24 -9.24 10.58 4.99
CA SER A 24 -10.42 11.42 5.18
C SER A 24 -11.29 10.95 6.34
N PRO A 25 -12.01 11.87 7.02
CA PRO A 25 -12.87 11.52 8.16
C PRO A 25 -13.94 10.47 7.84
N GLU A 26 -14.45 10.42 6.61
CA GLU A 26 -15.45 9.44 6.19
C GLU A 26 -14.92 8.00 6.25
N LYS A 27 -13.60 7.83 6.17
CA LYS A 27 -12.90 6.53 6.24
C LYS A 27 -12.44 6.17 7.66
N SER A 28 -12.83 6.95 8.68
CA SER A 28 -12.41 6.73 10.08
C SER A 28 -12.73 5.32 10.60
N TYR A 29 -13.76 4.67 10.07
CA TYR A 29 -14.09 3.27 10.40
C TYR A 29 -12.95 2.29 10.12
N LEU A 30 -12.08 2.61 9.15
CA LEU A 30 -10.91 1.78 8.84
C LEU A 30 -9.86 1.79 9.96
N LEU A 31 -9.80 2.85 10.79
CA LEU A 31 -8.89 2.89 11.93
C LEU A 31 -9.19 1.74 12.89
N THR A 32 -10.45 1.59 13.31
CA THR A 32 -10.85 0.49 14.19
C THR A 32 -10.62 -0.87 13.54
N ALA A 33 -11.01 -1.02 12.27
CA ALA A 33 -10.91 -2.30 11.56
C ALA A 33 -9.45 -2.76 11.36
N ARG A 34 -8.53 -1.82 11.05
CA ARG A 34 -7.14 -2.16 10.72
C ARG A 34 -6.17 -2.08 11.89
N LEU A 35 -6.51 -1.32 12.93
CA LEU A 35 -5.65 -1.13 14.09
C LEU A 35 -6.02 -2.01 15.29
N SER A 36 -7.05 -2.86 15.19
CA SER A 36 -7.49 -3.76 16.26
C SER A 36 -6.36 -4.61 16.84
N ASP A 37 -5.52 -5.19 15.99
CA ASP A 37 -4.41 -6.05 16.42
C ASP A 37 -3.31 -5.24 17.12
N ILE A 38 -3.05 -4.02 16.64
CA ILE A 38 -2.10 -3.11 17.28
C ILE A 38 -2.63 -2.67 18.63
N MET A 39 -3.91 -2.31 18.71
CA MET A 39 -4.56 -1.95 19.97
C MET A 39 -4.44 -3.08 21.00
N ALA A 40 -4.69 -4.32 20.58
CA ALA A 40 -4.59 -5.49 21.47
C ALA A 40 -3.14 -5.70 21.96
N ARG A 41 -2.14 -5.63 21.07
CA ARG A 41 -0.71 -5.76 21.44
C ARG A 41 -0.24 -4.67 22.38
N GLU A 42 -0.72 -3.45 22.17
CA GLU A 42 -0.36 -2.29 22.98
C GLU A 42 -1.20 -2.16 24.26
N GLY A 43 -2.17 -3.04 24.49
CA GLY A 43 -3.08 -2.98 25.65
C GLY A 43 -3.98 -1.74 25.65
N CYS A 44 -4.32 -1.22 24.46
CA CYS A 44 -5.18 -0.05 24.30
C CYS A 44 -6.63 -0.49 24.05
N ALA A 45 -7.54 -0.10 24.92
CA ALA A 45 -8.97 -0.41 24.78
C ALA A 45 -9.67 0.47 23.73
N THR A 46 -9.12 1.65 23.42
CA THR A 46 -9.71 2.64 22.52
C THR A 46 -8.67 3.19 21.54
N LEU A 47 -9.13 3.76 20.43
CA LEU A 47 -8.27 4.51 19.50
C LEU A 47 -7.64 5.74 20.17
N ASP A 48 -8.35 6.39 21.10
CA ASP A 48 -7.82 7.54 21.82
C ASP A 48 -6.61 7.13 22.69
N ALA A 49 -6.69 5.99 23.38
CA ALA A 49 -5.57 5.46 24.15
C ALA A 49 -4.36 5.10 23.24
N LEU A 50 -4.61 4.56 22.06
CA LEU A 50 -3.55 4.30 21.08
C LEU A 50 -2.92 5.60 20.56
N ALA A 51 -3.73 6.63 20.32
CA ALA A 51 -3.24 7.94 19.89
C ALA A 51 -2.39 8.61 20.98
N GLU A 52 -2.77 8.52 22.24
CA GLU A 52 -1.96 9.01 23.38
C GLU A 52 -0.58 8.33 23.42
N ARG A 53 -0.53 7.01 23.17
CA ARG A 53 0.75 6.30 23.05
C ARG A 53 1.58 6.75 21.87
N LEU A 54 0.98 6.99 20.70
CA LEU A 54 1.67 7.53 19.53
C LEU A 54 2.30 8.90 19.78
N VAL A 55 1.73 9.70 20.69
CA VAL A 55 2.28 11.01 21.04
C VAL A 55 3.36 10.90 22.11
N ASN A 56 3.15 10.07 23.16
CA ASN A 56 3.90 10.13 24.42
C ASN A 56 4.90 8.96 24.61
N ALA A 57 4.82 7.87 23.84
CA ALA A 57 5.67 6.70 24.07
C ALA A 57 7.15 6.97 23.71
N PRO A 58 8.10 6.44 24.50
CA PRO A 58 9.55 6.58 24.21
C PRO A 58 9.94 6.00 22.84
N HIS A 59 9.29 4.92 22.42
CA HIS A 59 9.53 4.23 21.14
C HIS A 59 8.44 4.49 20.10
N ARG A 60 7.83 5.68 20.13
CA ARG A 60 6.74 6.06 19.22
C ARG A 60 7.02 5.77 17.73
N HIS A 61 8.26 5.89 17.27
CA HIS A 61 8.60 5.65 15.85
C HIS A 61 8.34 4.20 15.40
N VAL A 62 8.52 3.23 16.29
CA VAL A 62 8.20 1.82 15.98
C VAL A 62 6.69 1.65 15.90
N LEU A 63 5.95 2.23 16.84
CA LEU A 63 4.50 2.18 16.85
C LEU A 63 3.89 2.92 15.64
N GLU A 64 4.41 4.11 15.30
CA GLU A 64 4.02 4.85 14.10
C GLU A 64 4.20 4.01 12.84
N ARG A 65 5.32 3.30 12.69
CA ARG A 65 5.56 2.42 11.55
C ARG A 65 4.53 1.30 11.46
N HIS A 66 4.23 0.61 12.58
CA HIS A 66 3.20 -0.42 12.59
C HIS A 66 1.82 0.11 12.21
N VAL A 67 1.46 1.30 12.72
CA VAL A 67 0.20 1.97 12.35
C VAL A 67 0.16 2.29 10.86
N VAL A 68 1.25 2.83 10.30
CA VAL A 68 1.35 3.13 8.87
C VAL A 68 1.21 1.86 8.04
N GLU A 69 1.96 0.81 8.38
CA GLU A 69 1.90 -0.50 7.71
C GLU A 69 0.48 -1.08 7.71
N ALA A 70 -0.20 -1.06 8.85
CA ALA A 70 -1.58 -1.56 8.97
C ALA A 70 -2.59 -0.74 8.16
N MET A 71 -2.33 0.55 7.97
CA MET A 71 -3.22 1.45 7.22
C MET A 71 -2.97 1.46 5.71
N LEU A 72 -1.82 0.96 5.25
CA LEU A 72 -1.55 0.82 3.82
C LEU A 72 -2.45 -0.25 3.20
N ASN A 73 -2.77 -0.04 1.92
CA ASN A 73 -3.52 -1.04 1.16
C ASN A 73 -2.54 -2.06 0.56
N HIS A 74 -2.58 -3.28 1.07
CA HIS A 74 -1.73 -4.40 0.63
C HIS A 74 -2.42 -5.30 -0.42
N GLU A 75 -3.51 -4.83 -1.03
CA GLU A 75 -4.18 -5.60 -2.07
C GLU A 75 -3.32 -5.71 -3.32
N SER A 76 -3.20 -6.93 -3.83
CA SER A 76 -2.59 -7.23 -5.11
C SER A 76 -3.49 -8.19 -5.89
N PHE A 77 -3.74 -7.91 -7.16
CA PHE A 77 -4.53 -8.77 -8.05
C PHE A 77 -4.00 -8.68 -9.49
N PHE A 78 -4.37 -9.64 -10.31
CA PHE A 78 -3.94 -9.69 -11.71
C PHE A 78 -4.42 -8.47 -12.51
N PHE A 79 -3.55 -7.91 -13.33
CA PHE A 79 -3.82 -6.73 -14.17
C PHE A 79 -4.36 -5.52 -13.39
N ARG A 80 -3.88 -5.36 -12.15
CA ARG A 80 -4.26 -4.20 -11.32
C ARG A 80 -3.95 -2.91 -12.05
N ASP A 81 -4.93 -1.96 -12.00
CA ASP A 81 -4.80 -0.63 -12.62
C ASP A 81 -4.55 -0.66 -14.14
N ARG A 82 -5.10 -1.56 -14.86
CA ARG A 82 -5.03 -1.79 -16.33
C ARG A 82 -4.15 -0.85 -17.15
N THR A 83 -4.16 0.46 -16.89
CA THR A 83 -3.42 1.49 -17.62
C THR A 83 -1.94 1.17 -17.80
N PRO A 84 -1.16 0.77 -16.76
CA PRO A 84 0.25 0.40 -16.95
C PRO A 84 0.45 -0.73 -17.97
N PHE A 85 -0.40 -1.74 -17.96
CA PHE A 85 -0.32 -2.87 -18.87
C PHE A 85 -0.65 -2.45 -20.32
N THR A 86 -1.65 -1.59 -20.51
CA THR A 86 -1.99 -1.01 -21.81
C THR A 86 -0.82 -0.19 -22.36
N GLU A 87 -0.18 0.62 -21.54
CA GLU A 87 0.99 1.42 -21.96
C GLU A 87 2.20 0.57 -22.28
N LEU A 88 2.46 -0.49 -21.52
CA LEU A 88 3.53 -1.44 -21.81
C LEU A 88 3.34 -2.09 -23.19
N GLU A 89 2.11 -2.52 -23.49
CA GLU A 89 1.75 -3.16 -24.76
C GLU A 89 1.86 -2.20 -25.93
N ALA A 90 1.31 -0.99 -25.79
CA ALA A 90 1.25 -0.03 -26.88
C ALA A 90 2.60 0.62 -27.20
N THR A 91 3.43 0.85 -26.18
CA THR A 91 4.60 1.71 -26.31
C THR A 91 5.91 0.99 -26.01
N VAL A 92 5.99 0.27 -24.89
CA VAL A 92 7.26 -0.24 -24.36
C VAL A 92 7.69 -1.53 -25.06
N TYR A 93 6.79 -2.51 -25.19
CA TYR A 93 7.13 -3.80 -25.78
C TYR A 93 7.55 -3.72 -27.25
N PRO A 94 6.90 -2.92 -28.13
CA PRO A 94 7.36 -2.77 -29.51
C PRO A 94 8.79 -2.24 -29.60
N GLY A 95 9.13 -1.23 -28.79
CA GLY A 95 10.49 -0.68 -28.72
C GLY A 95 11.51 -1.69 -28.22
N LEU A 96 11.19 -2.45 -27.17
CA LEU A 96 12.07 -3.49 -26.61
C LEU A 96 12.27 -4.67 -27.58
N ARG A 97 11.23 -5.10 -28.29
CA ARG A 97 11.33 -6.16 -29.31
C ARG A 97 12.30 -5.77 -30.43
N GLY A 98 12.19 -4.54 -30.94
CA GLY A 98 13.13 -4.03 -31.94
C GLY A 98 14.57 -4.00 -31.43
N ALA A 99 14.79 -3.39 -30.25
CA ALA A 99 16.11 -3.24 -29.65
C ALA A 99 16.75 -4.58 -29.21
N ARG A 100 15.95 -5.61 -28.92
CA ARG A 100 16.41 -6.92 -28.41
C ARG A 100 16.19 -8.07 -29.40
N ALA A 101 15.86 -7.79 -30.67
CA ALA A 101 15.56 -8.79 -31.69
C ALA A 101 16.65 -9.85 -31.83
N ALA A 102 17.92 -9.46 -31.83
CA ALA A 102 19.06 -10.37 -31.93
C ALA A 102 19.23 -11.28 -30.70
N ARG A 103 18.88 -10.79 -29.50
CA ARG A 103 19.04 -11.55 -28.24
C ARG A 103 17.84 -12.42 -27.93
N ARG A 104 16.66 -12.09 -28.43
CA ARG A 104 15.38 -12.77 -28.19
C ARG A 104 15.12 -13.02 -26.69
N HIS A 105 15.53 -12.06 -25.86
CA HIS A 105 15.44 -12.16 -24.39
C HIS A 105 15.13 -10.81 -23.77
N LEU A 106 14.15 -10.79 -22.87
CA LEU A 106 13.80 -9.65 -22.03
C LEU A 106 13.94 -10.03 -20.56
N SER A 107 14.51 -9.15 -19.77
CA SER A 107 14.53 -9.26 -18.32
C SER A 107 13.64 -8.15 -17.74
N ILE A 108 12.71 -8.53 -16.89
CA ILE A 108 11.77 -7.61 -16.23
C ILE A 108 11.95 -7.74 -14.72
N TRP A 109 12.09 -6.63 -14.06
CA TRP A 109 12.10 -6.56 -12.61
C TRP A 109 10.79 -5.93 -12.11
N SER A 110 9.99 -6.72 -11.39
CA SER A 110 8.78 -6.28 -10.71
C SER A 110 9.10 -6.05 -9.23
N ALA A 111 9.25 -4.79 -8.85
CA ALA A 111 9.57 -4.41 -7.48
C ALA A 111 8.34 -4.52 -6.58
N ALA A 112 8.51 -5.07 -5.37
CA ALA A 112 7.45 -5.27 -4.38
C ALA A 112 6.24 -6.08 -4.91
N CYS A 113 6.51 -7.12 -5.68
CA CYS A 113 5.50 -7.90 -6.42
C CYS A 113 4.52 -8.73 -5.57
N ALA A 114 4.58 -8.63 -4.24
CA ALA A 114 3.73 -9.33 -3.28
C ALA A 114 3.64 -10.85 -3.56
N GLY A 115 2.44 -11.38 -3.83
CA GLY A 115 2.23 -12.79 -4.17
C GLY A 115 2.51 -13.16 -5.64
N GLY A 116 3.06 -12.25 -6.43
CA GLY A 116 3.44 -12.50 -7.82
C GLY A 116 2.39 -12.12 -8.87
N GLN A 117 1.27 -11.51 -8.48
CA GLN A 117 0.20 -11.17 -9.41
C GLN A 117 0.68 -10.26 -10.55
N GLU A 118 1.54 -9.26 -10.25
CA GLU A 118 2.07 -8.35 -11.25
C GLU A 118 3.02 -9.05 -12.25
N PRO A 119 4.09 -9.76 -11.84
CA PRO A 119 4.98 -10.44 -12.79
C PRO A 119 4.27 -11.53 -13.59
N TYR A 120 3.30 -12.23 -13.02
CA TYR A 120 2.48 -13.17 -13.80
C TYR A 120 1.58 -12.45 -14.80
N SER A 121 1.00 -11.30 -14.47
CA SER A 121 0.24 -10.48 -15.43
C SER A 121 1.11 -10.03 -16.60
N LEU A 122 2.33 -9.60 -16.33
CA LEU A 122 3.31 -9.24 -17.37
C LEU A 122 3.67 -10.44 -18.25
N ALA A 123 3.89 -11.62 -17.65
CA ALA A 123 4.19 -12.85 -18.39
C ALA A 123 3.02 -13.26 -19.29
N MET A 124 1.80 -13.26 -18.78
CA MET A 124 0.58 -13.57 -19.56
C MET A 124 0.44 -12.61 -20.75
N GLN A 125 0.59 -11.30 -20.51
CA GLN A 125 0.51 -10.28 -21.57
C GLN A 125 1.57 -10.49 -22.68
N LEU A 126 2.79 -10.89 -22.30
CA LEU A 126 3.86 -11.16 -23.27
C LEU A 126 3.65 -12.44 -24.06
N ILE A 127 2.96 -13.44 -23.50
CA ILE A 127 2.64 -14.70 -24.19
C ILE A 127 1.53 -14.50 -25.24
N GLU A 128 0.59 -13.61 -24.97
CA GLU A 128 -0.55 -13.31 -25.84
C GLU A 128 -0.18 -12.43 -27.05
N GLN A 129 1.02 -11.90 -27.12
CA GLN A 129 1.53 -11.05 -28.23
C GLN A 129 2.40 -11.81 -29.23
#